data_6f0e2d2a9d8d60dce5933cb8521bad82
#
_entry.id   6f0e2d2a9d8d60dce5933cb8521bad82
#
_cell.length_a   1.000
_cell.length_b   1.000
_cell.length_c   1.000
_cell.angle_alpha   90.00
_cell.angle_beta   90.00
_cell.angle_gamma   90.00
#
_symmetry.space_group_name_H-M   'P 1'
#
loop_
_entity.id
_entity.type
_entity.pdbx_description
1 polymer ?
#
loop_
_entity_poly.entity_id
_entity_poly.type
_entity_poly.pdbx_seq_one_letter_code
_entity_poly.pdbx_strand_id
1 'polypeptide(L)'
;MKLETLNYDLVVVGAGPAGLTAALLASDAGLHVAVVDEQAAPGGQIFRQPPSTFNAPPSSAFASYPFGKKLLEQARNDIRIKWYFSTCAWGVFHPEKGGVQLAIVEGEHSYLLDCSKLLIATGAYDLPVAFPGWTLPGVMTAGGIQTLLKSQFLCSAQRYVLAGSHPLLLLLAGQLVDAGAQIEEVAIARPRPKVCELLEGWRALPGHWRMFGQLAGILFKLWRKGVPLRFSTIVTRVQGKEGVERVTLSSVDTNWASLPGTERHHIVDGLAIGYGLLASTELARQAGCSVNWNPERGGWVVDHDDTMRTSLEHIYVAGEPCGVAGAEMAHCQGRLAGTSIVAALRPDSTLSAISARRALGRAKPFADTVATFFAPRLDALTKLADSETLICRCEDVTAGQVCDFLKKHPHVSSVNSVKLACRSGMGPCQGRYCQHTVAHLVSAERNIAVNQTGAYTAQAPVKPIPLASLALVQQD
;
A
#
# COMPACT_ATOMS: atom_id res chain seq x y z
N MET A 1 -19.79 28.25 -13.63
CA MET A 1 -19.91 28.09 -12.16
C MET A 1 -18.47 28.09 -11.67
N LYS A 2 -18.06 29.06 -10.85
CA LYS A 2 -16.69 29.12 -10.32
C LYS A 2 -16.47 27.93 -9.40
N LEU A 3 -15.32 27.27 -9.52
CA LEU A 3 -14.87 26.33 -8.51
C LEU A 3 -14.78 27.05 -7.16
N GLU A 4 -15.36 26.44 -6.14
CA GLU A 4 -15.22 26.95 -4.79
C GLU A 4 -13.80 26.67 -4.30
N THR A 5 -13.01 27.71 -4.11
CA THR A 5 -11.67 27.63 -3.54
C THR A 5 -11.77 27.82 -2.03
N LEU A 6 -11.34 26.83 -1.28
CA LEU A 6 -11.36 26.80 0.18
C LEU A 6 -9.93 26.86 0.71
N ASN A 7 -9.69 27.73 1.70
CA ASN A 7 -8.36 27.99 2.23
C ASN A 7 -8.13 27.28 3.57
N TYR A 8 -6.97 26.62 3.71
CA TYR A 8 -6.55 25.89 4.89
C TYR A 8 -5.08 26.20 5.24
N ASP A 9 -4.73 26.10 6.52
CA ASP A 9 -3.32 26.10 6.94
C ASP A 9 -2.65 24.77 6.53
N LEU A 10 -3.38 23.66 6.73
CA LEU A 10 -2.92 22.31 6.41
C LEU A 10 -4.02 21.51 5.73
N VAL A 11 -3.69 20.91 4.59
CA VAL A 11 -4.49 19.82 4.00
C VAL A 11 -3.73 18.50 4.16
N VAL A 12 -4.44 17.45 4.60
CA VAL A 12 -3.91 16.10 4.76
C VAL A 12 -4.61 15.15 3.80
N VAL A 13 -3.87 14.42 3.00
CA VAL A 13 -4.42 13.39 2.10
C VAL A 13 -4.16 12.00 2.71
N GLY A 14 -5.25 11.37 3.17
CA GLY A 14 -5.26 10.08 3.82
C GLY A 14 -5.52 10.16 5.32
N ALA A 15 -6.63 9.56 5.78
CA ALA A 15 -7.04 9.46 7.18
C ALA A 15 -6.58 8.15 7.85
N GLY A 16 -5.41 7.63 7.46
CA GLY A 16 -4.73 6.54 8.13
C GLY A 16 -3.99 7.00 9.39
N PRO A 17 -3.25 6.10 10.10
CA PRO A 17 -2.55 6.44 11.33
C PRO A 17 -1.64 7.68 11.23
N ALA A 18 -0.93 7.84 10.11
CA ALA A 18 -0.05 9.00 9.89
C ALA A 18 -0.83 10.31 9.76
N GLY A 19 -1.79 10.33 8.81
CA GLY A 19 -2.58 11.54 8.54
C GLY A 19 -3.42 11.98 9.73
N LEU A 20 -4.11 11.03 10.40
CA LEU A 20 -4.89 11.32 11.60
C LEU A 20 -4.05 11.93 12.73
N THR A 21 -2.87 11.36 12.97
CA THR A 21 -1.98 11.85 14.02
C THR A 21 -1.51 13.28 13.73
N ALA A 22 -1.13 13.56 12.49
CA ALA A 22 -0.69 14.89 12.09
C ALA A 22 -1.84 15.91 12.12
N ALA A 23 -3.02 15.52 11.62
CA ALA A 23 -4.19 16.39 11.58
C ALA A 23 -4.66 16.81 12.98
N LEU A 24 -4.73 15.86 13.92
CA LEU A 24 -5.10 16.14 15.31
C LEU A 24 -4.09 17.07 16.01
N LEU A 25 -2.78 16.82 15.83
CA LEU A 25 -1.75 17.70 16.38
C LEU A 25 -1.84 19.12 15.82
N ALA A 26 -2.09 19.26 14.53
CA ALA A 26 -2.24 20.56 13.88
C ALA A 26 -3.52 21.28 14.34
N SER A 27 -4.63 20.56 14.49
CA SER A 27 -5.90 21.08 15.01
C SER A 27 -5.74 21.54 16.47
N ASP A 28 -5.08 20.75 17.31
CA ASP A 28 -4.80 21.11 18.71
C ASP A 28 -3.91 22.36 18.84
N ALA A 29 -3.03 22.61 17.86
CA ALA A 29 -2.23 23.82 17.76
C ALA A 29 -3.00 25.02 17.18
N GLY A 30 -4.31 24.89 16.90
CA GLY A 30 -5.17 25.94 16.39
C GLY A 30 -5.00 26.23 14.89
N LEU A 31 -4.48 25.30 14.10
CA LEU A 31 -4.44 25.42 12.64
C LEU A 31 -5.80 25.05 12.04
N HIS A 32 -6.15 25.72 10.94
CA HIS A 32 -7.30 25.37 10.11
C HIS A 32 -6.95 24.15 9.22
N VAL A 33 -7.51 22.99 9.54
CA VAL A 33 -7.12 21.71 8.96
C VAL A 33 -8.25 21.08 8.15
N ALA A 34 -7.92 20.59 6.94
CA ALA A 34 -8.76 19.68 6.20
C ALA A 34 -8.10 18.31 6.04
N VAL A 35 -8.91 17.24 6.06
CA VAL A 35 -8.47 15.87 5.81
C VAL A 35 -9.31 15.28 4.69
N VAL A 36 -8.65 14.76 3.66
CA VAL A 36 -9.28 14.13 2.48
C VAL A 36 -8.99 12.63 2.50
N ASP A 37 -10.03 11.81 2.43
CA ASP A 37 -9.88 10.34 2.36
C ASP A 37 -10.97 9.72 1.46
N GLU A 38 -10.59 8.73 0.69
CA GLU A 38 -11.50 7.97 -0.19
C GLU A 38 -12.44 7.05 0.58
N GLN A 39 -12.13 6.74 1.82
CA GLN A 39 -12.98 5.92 2.68
C GLN A 39 -14.08 6.77 3.32
N ALA A 40 -15.18 6.12 3.65
CA ALA A 40 -16.32 6.75 4.33
C ALA A 40 -16.05 7.04 5.81
N ALA A 41 -14.95 6.56 6.38
CA ALA A 41 -14.61 6.72 7.79
C ALA A 41 -13.09 6.73 8.00
N PRO A 42 -12.59 7.41 9.06
CA PRO A 42 -11.18 7.46 9.38
C PRO A 42 -10.64 6.11 9.86
N GLY A 43 -9.33 5.90 9.71
CA GLY A 43 -8.63 4.70 10.20
C GLY A 43 -7.72 4.05 9.15
N GLY A 44 -7.85 4.41 7.89
CA GLY A 44 -7.09 3.82 6.77
C GLY A 44 -7.31 2.30 6.67
N GLN A 45 -6.33 1.58 6.16
CA GLN A 45 -6.44 0.12 5.95
C GLN A 45 -6.40 -0.67 7.27
N ILE A 46 -5.56 -0.24 8.23
CA ILE A 46 -5.33 -1.01 9.46
C ILE A 46 -6.52 -0.94 10.42
N PHE A 47 -7.11 0.23 10.61
CA PHE A 47 -8.25 0.46 11.50
C PHE A 47 -9.58 0.60 10.73
N ARG A 48 -9.65 -0.01 9.55
CA ARG A 48 -10.86 -0.03 8.74
C ARG A 48 -12.03 -0.57 9.55
N GLN A 49 -13.15 0.12 9.48
CA GLN A 49 -14.36 -0.17 10.22
C GLN A 49 -15.48 -0.54 9.25
N PRO A 50 -16.39 -1.43 9.65
CA PRO A 50 -17.62 -1.65 8.92
C PRO A 50 -18.53 -0.40 8.99
N PRO A 51 -19.55 -0.29 8.13
CA PRO A 51 -20.59 0.73 8.26
C PRO A 51 -21.21 0.72 9.66
N SER A 52 -21.59 1.89 10.15
CA SER A 52 -22.17 2.04 11.51
C SER A 52 -23.48 1.27 11.72
N THR A 53 -24.14 0.88 10.64
CA THR A 53 -25.35 0.05 10.65
C THR A 53 -25.07 -1.43 10.98
N PHE A 54 -23.81 -1.86 10.92
CA PHE A 54 -23.42 -3.24 11.24
C PHE A 54 -23.09 -3.38 12.72
N ASN A 55 -23.70 -4.37 13.38
CA ASN A 55 -23.33 -4.75 14.74
C ASN A 55 -22.03 -5.59 14.71
N ALA A 56 -20.90 -4.94 14.76
CA ALA A 56 -19.59 -5.53 14.58
C ALA A 56 -18.79 -5.60 15.88
N PRO A 57 -18.03 -6.70 16.10
CA PRO A 57 -17.07 -6.76 17.20
C PRO A 57 -15.93 -5.75 16.97
N PRO A 58 -15.25 -5.30 18.04
CA PRO A 58 -14.08 -4.43 17.92
C PRO A 58 -13.01 -5.05 17.02
N SER A 59 -12.37 -4.20 16.20
CA SER A 59 -11.28 -4.66 15.30
C SER A 59 -10.14 -5.32 16.08
N SER A 60 -9.69 -6.48 15.61
CA SER A 60 -8.51 -7.18 16.15
C SER A 60 -7.22 -6.34 16.08
N ALA A 61 -7.16 -5.35 15.18
CA ALA A 61 -6.04 -4.42 15.08
C ALA A 61 -5.83 -3.58 16.35
N PHE A 62 -6.88 -3.31 17.14
CA PHE A 62 -6.76 -2.58 18.41
C PHE A 62 -6.02 -3.38 19.50
N ALA A 63 -6.01 -4.70 19.43
CA ALA A 63 -5.21 -5.52 20.33
C ALA A 63 -3.70 -5.35 20.06
N SER A 64 -3.30 -5.28 18.79
CA SER A 64 -1.90 -5.06 18.40
C SER A 64 -1.47 -3.59 18.49
N TYR A 65 -2.39 -2.67 18.21
CA TYR A 65 -2.14 -1.22 18.17
C TYR A 65 -3.13 -0.46 19.04
N PRO A 66 -2.94 -0.45 20.39
CA PRO A 66 -3.89 0.18 21.32
C PRO A 66 -4.12 1.68 21.10
N PHE A 67 -3.14 2.39 20.53
CA PHE A 67 -3.26 3.80 20.19
C PHE A 67 -4.38 4.09 19.15
N GLY A 68 -4.70 3.10 18.32
CA GLY A 68 -5.68 3.25 17.24
C GLY A 68 -7.08 3.61 17.73
N LYS A 69 -7.52 2.99 18.85
CA LYS A 69 -8.83 3.29 19.44
C LYS A 69 -8.93 4.76 19.85
N LYS A 70 -7.95 5.24 20.62
CA LYS A 70 -7.88 6.63 21.08
C LYS A 70 -7.81 7.60 19.89
N LEU A 71 -6.98 7.27 18.89
CA LEU A 71 -6.81 8.09 17.69
C LEU A 71 -8.14 8.27 16.94
N LEU A 72 -8.91 7.20 16.77
CA LEU A 72 -10.22 7.26 16.12
C LEU A 72 -11.26 8.00 16.94
N GLU A 73 -11.28 7.83 18.27
CA GLU A 73 -12.16 8.55 19.16
C GLU A 73 -11.90 10.06 19.11
N GLN A 74 -10.62 10.45 19.15
CA GLN A 74 -10.21 11.86 19.00
C GLN A 74 -10.64 12.41 17.65
N ALA A 75 -10.39 11.70 16.54
CA ALA A 75 -10.75 12.13 15.21
C ALA A 75 -12.27 12.34 15.04
N ARG A 76 -13.09 11.45 15.61
CA ARG A 76 -14.55 11.57 15.54
C ARG A 76 -15.10 12.77 16.33
N ASN A 77 -14.43 13.16 17.41
CA ASN A 77 -14.87 14.21 18.32
C ASN A 77 -14.28 15.58 17.97
N ASP A 78 -13.29 15.67 17.11
CA ASP A 78 -12.68 16.95 16.73
C ASP A 78 -13.49 17.62 15.60
N ILE A 79 -14.36 18.53 16.00
CA ILE A 79 -15.22 19.32 15.10
C ILE A 79 -14.47 20.45 14.38
N ARG A 80 -13.23 20.75 14.78
CA ARG A 80 -12.39 21.82 14.19
C ARG A 80 -11.77 21.38 12.87
N ILE A 81 -11.66 20.04 12.64
CA ILE A 81 -11.13 19.49 11.41
C ILE A 81 -12.26 19.38 10.38
N LYS A 82 -12.05 19.91 9.19
CA LYS A 82 -12.94 19.66 8.06
C LYS A 82 -12.62 18.31 7.43
N TRP A 83 -13.58 17.41 7.48
CA TRP A 83 -13.46 16.06 6.92
C TRP A 83 -14.10 15.97 5.54
N TYR A 84 -13.33 15.49 4.55
CA TYR A 84 -13.78 15.12 3.21
C TYR A 84 -13.62 13.61 3.07
N PHE A 85 -14.65 12.85 3.49
CA PHE A 85 -14.71 11.39 3.31
C PHE A 85 -15.36 11.02 1.98
N SER A 86 -15.11 9.80 1.50
CA SER A 86 -15.56 9.34 0.17
C SER A 86 -15.13 10.28 -0.95
N THR A 87 -13.99 10.97 -0.76
CA THR A 87 -13.49 12.04 -1.61
C THR A 87 -12.13 11.68 -2.19
N CYS A 88 -11.99 11.79 -3.50
CA CYS A 88 -10.76 11.47 -4.21
C CYS A 88 -9.89 12.72 -4.41
N ALA A 89 -8.65 12.68 -3.93
CA ALA A 89 -7.61 13.64 -4.28
C ALA A 89 -6.95 13.20 -5.60
N TRP A 90 -7.07 14.01 -6.65
CA TRP A 90 -6.67 13.61 -7.99
C TRP A 90 -5.52 14.41 -8.60
N GLY A 91 -5.17 15.57 -8.04
CA GLY A 91 -4.07 16.38 -8.53
C GLY A 91 -3.58 17.41 -7.52
N VAL A 92 -2.29 17.72 -7.58
CA VAL A 92 -1.63 18.76 -6.81
C VAL A 92 -1.07 19.79 -7.77
N PHE A 93 -1.34 21.05 -7.54
CA PHE A 93 -0.91 22.15 -8.38
C PHE A 93 -0.15 23.19 -7.56
N HIS A 94 0.71 23.95 -8.23
CA HIS A 94 1.58 24.97 -7.64
C HIS A 94 1.17 26.34 -8.18
N PRO A 95 0.31 27.10 -7.47
CA PRO A 95 -0.11 28.41 -7.92
C PRO A 95 1.06 29.41 -7.87
N GLU A 96 1.09 30.39 -8.81
CA GLU A 96 2.14 31.42 -8.88
C GLU A 96 2.28 32.23 -7.59
N LYS A 97 1.21 32.38 -6.84
CA LYS A 97 1.16 33.13 -5.55
C LYS A 97 1.81 32.38 -4.38
N GLY A 98 2.37 31.19 -4.63
CA GLY A 98 2.92 30.30 -3.59
C GLY A 98 1.86 29.44 -2.92
N GLY A 99 2.31 28.51 -2.06
CA GLY A 99 1.45 27.49 -1.44
C GLY A 99 1.22 26.28 -2.33
N VAL A 100 0.19 25.50 -2.02
CA VAL A 100 -0.19 24.28 -2.74
C VAL A 100 -1.70 24.28 -2.93
N GLN A 101 -2.13 23.83 -4.10
CA GLN A 101 -3.52 23.64 -4.41
C GLN A 101 -3.79 22.16 -4.64
N LEU A 102 -4.66 21.56 -3.85
CA LEU A 102 -5.11 20.18 -3.98
C LEU A 102 -6.47 20.15 -4.68
N ALA A 103 -6.54 19.42 -5.78
CA ALA A 103 -7.80 19.17 -6.47
C ALA A 103 -8.44 17.89 -5.94
N ILE A 104 -9.70 17.99 -5.53
CA ILE A 104 -10.49 16.88 -5.00
C ILE A 104 -11.83 16.75 -5.72
N VAL A 105 -12.41 15.54 -5.66
CA VAL A 105 -13.77 15.27 -6.16
C VAL A 105 -14.55 14.47 -5.12
N GLU A 106 -15.73 14.97 -4.78
CA GLU A 106 -16.72 14.32 -3.91
C GLU A 106 -18.01 14.09 -4.72
N GLY A 107 -18.26 12.84 -5.08
CA GLY A 107 -19.33 12.52 -6.00
C GLY A 107 -19.15 13.19 -7.36
N GLU A 108 -20.02 14.13 -7.72
CA GLU A 108 -19.96 14.91 -8.97
C GLU A 108 -19.36 16.33 -8.76
N HIS A 109 -19.06 16.70 -7.52
CA HIS A 109 -18.56 18.03 -7.18
C HIS A 109 -17.04 18.04 -7.09
N SER A 110 -16.41 19.02 -7.74
CA SER A 110 -14.97 19.27 -7.66
C SER A 110 -14.68 20.52 -6.86
N TYR A 111 -13.61 20.47 -6.08
CA TYR A 111 -13.14 21.58 -5.26
C TYR A 111 -11.63 21.75 -5.44
N LEU A 112 -11.16 22.98 -5.26
CA LEU A 112 -9.74 23.29 -5.12
C LEU A 112 -9.51 23.72 -3.66
N LEU A 113 -8.64 22.99 -2.97
CA LEU A 113 -8.24 23.31 -1.60
C LEU A 113 -6.87 24.00 -1.65
N ASP A 114 -6.83 25.30 -1.40
CA ASP A 114 -5.59 26.04 -1.23
C ASP A 114 -5.06 25.79 0.19
N CYS A 115 -3.78 25.51 0.31
CA CYS A 115 -3.17 25.31 1.61
C CYS A 115 -1.73 25.83 1.70
N SER A 116 -1.37 26.30 2.89
CA SER A 116 0.00 26.70 3.19
C SER A 116 0.94 25.50 3.21
N LYS A 117 0.47 24.36 3.72
CA LYS A 117 1.19 23.08 3.74
C LYS A 117 0.26 21.92 3.36
N LEU A 118 0.83 20.95 2.61
CA LEU A 118 0.17 19.70 2.22
C LEU A 118 0.90 18.54 2.88
N LEU A 119 0.17 17.63 3.54
CA LEU A 119 0.70 16.35 4.01
C LEU A 119 0.15 15.20 3.16
N ILE A 120 1.03 14.49 2.48
CA ILE A 120 0.69 13.28 1.71
C ILE A 120 0.87 12.06 2.61
N ALA A 121 -0.24 11.40 2.97
CA ALA A 121 -0.29 10.21 3.82
C ALA A 121 -1.13 9.10 3.15
N THR A 122 -0.94 8.92 1.85
CA THR A 122 -1.74 8.09 0.94
C THR A 122 -1.62 6.58 1.17
N GLY A 123 -0.72 6.14 2.06
CA GLY A 123 -0.60 4.74 2.46
C GLY A 123 0.10 3.86 1.41
N ALA A 124 -0.29 2.60 1.37
CA ALA A 124 0.23 1.58 0.47
C ALA A 124 -0.91 0.72 -0.09
N TYR A 125 -0.61 -0.04 -1.13
CA TYR A 125 -1.50 -1.05 -1.71
C TYR A 125 -0.76 -2.39 -1.87
N ASP A 126 -1.51 -3.48 -2.02
CA ASP A 126 -0.91 -4.80 -2.16
C ASP A 126 -0.02 -4.89 -3.40
N LEU A 127 1.10 -5.61 -3.28
CA LEU A 127 1.96 -5.96 -4.40
C LEU A 127 1.25 -6.96 -5.31
N PRO A 128 0.87 -6.58 -6.54
CA PRO A 128 0.33 -7.52 -7.51
C PRO A 128 1.46 -8.37 -8.10
N VAL A 129 1.19 -9.65 -8.29
CA VAL A 129 2.14 -10.59 -8.91
C VAL A 129 1.46 -11.24 -10.11
N ALA A 130 2.07 -11.07 -11.28
CA ALA A 130 1.58 -11.63 -12.53
C ALA A 130 2.14 -13.05 -12.72
N PHE A 131 1.24 -14.02 -12.86
CA PHE A 131 1.53 -15.43 -13.23
C PHE A 131 0.35 -15.97 -14.04
N PRO A 132 0.48 -17.08 -14.76
CA PRO A 132 -0.60 -17.65 -15.56
C PRO A 132 -1.90 -17.84 -14.75
N GLY A 133 -2.99 -17.16 -15.17
CA GLY A 133 -4.29 -17.24 -14.53
C GLY A 133 -4.52 -16.27 -13.35
N TRP A 134 -3.60 -15.36 -13.02
CA TRP A 134 -3.76 -14.42 -11.89
C TRP A 134 -4.93 -13.44 -12.06
N THR A 135 -5.45 -13.31 -13.26
CA THR A 135 -6.59 -12.41 -13.56
C THR A 135 -7.96 -13.07 -13.41
N LEU A 136 -8.00 -14.38 -13.14
CA LEU A 136 -9.26 -15.11 -12.96
C LEU A 136 -10.05 -14.60 -11.73
N PRO A 137 -11.39 -14.49 -11.81
CA PRO A 137 -12.21 -14.25 -10.64
C PRO A 137 -11.94 -15.28 -9.53
N GLY A 138 -11.80 -14.80 -8.28
CA GLY A 138 -11.39 -15.62 -7.13
C GLY A 138 -9.89 -15.52 -6.80
N VAL A 139 -9.05 -14.98 -7.71
CA VAL A 139 -7.69 -14.56 -7.37
C VAL A 139 -7.73 -13.13 -6.83
N MET A 140 -7.37 -12.96 -5.57
CA MET A 140 -7.39 -11.67 -4.89
C MET A 140 -6.13 -11.46 -4.07
N THR A 141 -5.78 -10.19 -3.84
CA THR A 141 -4.72 -9.87 -2.87
C THR A 141 -5.19 -10.05 -1.44
N ALA A 142 -4.25 -10.32 -0.53
CA ALA A 142 -4.54 -10.54 0.89
C ALA A 142 -5.23 -9.33 1.53
N GLY A 143 -4.80 -8.11 1.21
CA GLY A 143 -5.44 -6.88 1.68
C GLY A 143 -6.83 -6.67 1.07
N GLY A 144 -7.05 -7.07 -0.19
CA GLY A 144 -8.37 -7.04 -0.83
C GLY A 144 -9.37 -7.93 -0.09
N ILE A 145 -9.02 -9.19 0.18
CA ILE A 145 -9.87 -10.12 0.95
C ILE A 145 -10.07 -9.61 2.38
N GLN A 146 -9.01 -9.13 3.03
CA GLN A 146 -9.12 -8.57 4.38
C GLN A 146 -10.05 -7.36 4.43
N THR A 147 -10.07 -6.55 3.38
CA THR A 147 -10.98 -5.41 3.25
C THR A 147 -12.45 -5.87 3.23
N LEU A 148 -12.78 -6.89 2.42
CA LEU A 148 -14.12 -7.47 2.39
C LEU A 148 -14.54 -8.04 3.75
N LEU A 149 -13.63 -8.77 4.41
CA LEU A 149 -13.89 -9.33 5.74
C LEU A 149 -14.12 -8.25 6.81
N LYS A 150 -13.30 -7.18 6.83
CA LYS A 150 -13.40 -6.13 7.85
C LYS A 150 -14.56 -5.16 7.64
N SER A 151 -14.85 -4.81 6.39
CA SER A 151 -15.84 -3.78 6.08
C SER A 151 -17.21 -4.33 5.75
N GLN A 152 -17.31 -5.57 5.26
CA GLN A 152 -18.56 -6.14 4.77
C GLN A 152 -18.90 -7.51 5.38
N PHE A 153 -17.99 -8.08 6.19
CA PHE A 153 -18.11 -9.46 6.73
C PHE A 153 -18.30 -10.51 5.65
N LEU A 154 -17.71 -10.29 4.47
CA LEU A 154 -17.81 -11.15 3.30
C LEU A 154 -16.57 -12.01 3.13
N CYS A 155 -16.76 -13.33 3.00
CA CYS A 155 -15.79 -14.25 2.42
C CYS A 155 -16.03 -14.35 0.91
N SER A 156 -15.02 -14.05 0.09
CA SER A 156 -15.12 -14.10 -1.38
C SER A 156 -15.09 -15.52 -1.95
N ALA A 157 -14.77 -16.51 -1.15
CA ALA A 157 -14.70 -17.93 -1.51
C ALA A 157 -14.96 -18.82 -0.28
N GLN A 158 -15.17 -20.11 -0.48
CA GLN A 158 -15.34 -21.09 0.60
C GLN A 158 -14.02 -21.82 0.93
N ARG A 159 -13.25 -22.18 -0.11
CA ARG A 159 -11.97 -22.90 0.03
C ARG A 159 -10.84 -22.10 -0.56
N TYR A 160 -9.81 -21.85 0.25
CA TYR A 160 -8.69 -20.99 -0.11
C TYR A 160 -7.35 -21.75 -0.14
N VAL A 161 -6.50 -21.34 -1.07
CA VAL A 161 -5.04 -21.40 -0.93
C VAL A 161 -4.55 -19.98 -0.64
N LEU A 162 -3.60 -19.85 0.28
CA LEU A 162 -2.94 -18.58 0.54
C LEU A 162 -1.46 -18.68 0.12
N ALA A 163 -0.97 -17.74 -0.68
CA ALA A 163 0.42 -17.77 -1.18
C ALA A 163 1.08 -16.39 -1.04
N GLY A 164 2.28 -16.34 -0.47
CA GLY A 164 3.01 -15.09 -0.31
C GLY A 164 4.21 -15.18 0.61
N SER A 165 4.71 -14.01 1.01
CA SER A 165 5.82 -13.89 1.97
C SER A 165 5.51 -12.91 3.10
N HIS A 166 4.51 -12.02 2.93
CA HIS A 166 4.22 -10.95 3.88
C HIS A 166 3.42 -11.46 5.11
N PRO A 167 3.69 -10.93 6.34
CA PRO A 167 3.01 -11.37 7.57
C PRO A 167 1.49 -11.21 7.55
N LEU A 168 0.97 -10.28 6.75
CA LEU A 168 -0.46 -10.08 6.54
C LEU A 168 -1.17 -11.37 6.12
N LEU A 169 -0.47 -12.26 5.40
CA LEU A 169 -1.02 -13.53 4.95
C LEU A 169 -1.44 -14.44 6.12
N LEU A 170 -0.62 -14.48 7.19
CA LEU A 170 -0.95 -15.25 8.40
C LEU A 170 -2.10 -14.62 9.19
N LEU A 171 -2.14 -13.28 9.26
CA LEU A 171 -3.26 -12.57 9.88
C LEU A 171 -4.56 -12.86 9.15
N LEU A 172 -4.52 -12.80 7.80
CA LEU A 172 -5.67 -13.13 6.96
C LEU A 172 -6.09 -14.59 7.15
N ALA A 173 -5.14 -15.54 7.19
CA ALA A 173 -5.44 -16.95 7.43
C ALA A 173 -6.22 -17.15 8.73
N GLY A 174 -5.80 -16.50 9.82
CA GLY A 174 -6.53 -16.52 11.08
C GLY A 174 -7.94 -15.95 10.98
N GLN A 175 -8.12 -14.86 10.24
CA GLN A 175 -9.42 -14.20 10.04
C GLN A 175 -10.36 -15.04 9.16
N LEU A 176 -9.85 -15.68 8.10
CA LEU A 176 -10.63 -16.58 7.24
C LEU A 176 -11.13 -17.80 8.01
N VAL A 177 -10.29 -18.39 8.87
CA VAL A 177 -10.71 -19.49 9.76
C VAL A 177 -11.81 -19.04 10.72
N ASP A 178 -11.70 -17.82 11.29
CA ASP A 178 -12.76 -17.27 12.17
C ASP A 178 -14.06 -17.01 11.40
N ALA A 179 -13.98 -16.65 10.13
CA ALA A 179 -15.12 -16.46 9.25
C ALA A 179 -15.71 -17.78 8.70
N GLY A 180 -15.13 -18.94 9.06
CA GLY A 180 -15.63 -20.26 8.66
C GLY A 180 -15.12 -20.77 7.32
N ALA A 181 -14.19 -20.07 6.65
CA ALA A 181 -13.59 -20.54 5.41
C ALA A 181 -12.61 -21.70 5.65
N GLN A 182 -12.52 -22.60 4.66
CA GLN A 182 -11.54 -23.69 4.64
C GLN A 182 -10.23 -23.22 3.99
N ILE A 183 -9.11 -23.55 4.60
CA ILE A 183 -7.79 -23.24 4.06
C ILE A 183 -7.08 -24.57 3.76
N GLU A 184 -6.82 -24.82 2.48
CA GLU A 184 -6.16 -26.05 2.02
C GLU A 184 -4.64 -25.99 2.27
N GLU A 185 -4.00 -24.84 2.05
CA GLU A 185 -2.56 -24.66 2.30
C GLU A 185 -2.24 -23.17 2.47
N VAL A 186 -1.32 -22.84 3.37
CA VAL A 186 -0.63 -21.56 3.42
C VAL A 186 0.80 -21.75 2.91
N ALA A 187 1.07 -21.27 1.70
CA ALA A 187 2.34 -21.35 1.01
C ALA A 187 3.17 -20.10 1.29
N ILE A 188 4.32 -20.25 1.94
CA ILE A 188 5.25 -19.16 2.27
C ILE A 188 6.48 -19.29 1.38
N ALA A 189 6.73 -18.27 0.55
CA ALA A 189 7.81 -18.25 -0.42
C ALA A 189 9.20 -18.35 0.20
N ARG A 190 9.41 -17.74 1.37
CA ARG A 190 10.70 -17.79 2.05
C ARG A 190 10.99 -19.16 2.68
N PRO A 191 12.28 -19.51 2.86
CA PRO A 191 12.67 -20.69 3.64
C PRO A 191 12.26 -20.55 5.10
N ARG A 192 12.24 -21.67 5.82
CA ARG A 192 12.04 -21.65 7.27
C ARG A 192 13.09 -20.77 7.93
N PRO A 193 12.71 -19.92 8.88
CA PRO A 193 13.66 -19.10 9.61
C PRO A 193 14.75 -19.95 10.26
N LYS A 194 16.01 -19.57 10.08
CA LYS A 194 17.14 -20.17 10.77
C LYS A 194 17.21 -19.68 12.22
N VAL A 195 17.87 -20.44 13.09
CA VAL A 195 18.02 -20.08 14.51
C VAL A 195 18.69 -18.70 14.67
N CYS A 196 19.69 -18.38 13.85
CA CYS A 196 20.34 -17.06 13.86
C CYS A 196 19.37 -15.92 13.52
N GLU A 197 18.48 -16.12 12.53
CA GLU A 197 17.46 -15.14 12.16
C GLU A 197 16.42 -14.96 13.28
N LEU A 198 16.05 -16.03 13.99
CA LEU A 198 15.19 -15.96 15.17
C LEU A 198 15.86 -15.21 16.31
N LEU A 199 17.18 -15.37 16.48
CA LEU A 199 17.96 -14.61 17.47
C LEU A 199 18.10 -13.14 17.08
N GLU A 200 18.18 -12.78 15.81
CA GLU A 200 18.11 -11.39 15.36
C GLU A 200 16.72 -10.78 15.57
N GLY A 201 15.67 -11.56 15.36
CA GLY A 201 14.27 -11.19 15.61
C GLY A 201 13.99 -10.84 17.08
N TRP A 202 14.78 -11.32 18.04
CA TRP A 202 14.69 -10.96 19.44
C TRP A 202 14.82 -9.43 19.67
N ARG A 203 15.60 -8.72 18.83
CA ARG A 203 15.71 -7.25 18.90
C ARG A 203 14.41 -6.52 18.57
N ALA A 204 13.48 -7.18 17.88
CA ALA A 204 12.15 -6.66 17.56
C ALA A 204 11.11 -6.95 18.65
N LEU A 205 11.42 -7.79 19.66
CA LEU A 205 10.48 -8.18 20.72
C LEU A 205 10.11 -7.05 21.69
N PRO A 206 11.05 -6.16 22.14
CA PRO A 206 10.71 -5.14 23.11
C PRO A 206 9.58 -4.22 22.61
N GLY A 207 8.50 -4.16 23.38
CA GLY A 207 7.31 -3.37 23.03
C GLY A 207 6.26 -4.07 22.17
N HIS A 208 6.60 -5.20 21.50
CA HIS A 208 5.71 -5.86 20.53
C HIS A 208 5.14 -7.21 21.00
N TRP A 209 5.19 -7.54 22.31
CA TRP A 209 4.74 -8.81 22.88
C TRP A 209 3.32 -9.21 22.49
N ARG A 210 2.42 -8.23 22.41
CA ARG A 210 1.03 -8.47 22.00
C ARG A 210 0.92 -8.98 20.57
N MET A 211 1.73 -8.45 19.67
CA MET A 211 1.76 -8.85 18.26
C MET A 211 2.31 -10.27 18.11
N PHE A 212 3.39 -10.61 18.84
CA PHE A 212 3.92 -11.97 18.86
C PHE A 212 2.95 -12.97 19.51
N GLY A 213 2.26 -12.58 20.58
CA GLY A 213 1.20 -13.38 21.19
C GLY A 213 0.03 -13.62 20.23
N GLN A 214 -0.38 -12.62 19.47
CA GLN A 214 -1.41 -12.75 18.44
C GLN A 214 -0.96 -13.72 17.33
N LEU A 215 0.27 -13.58 16.86
CA LEU A 215 0.83 -14.47 15.83
C LEU A 215 0.90 -15.93 16.33
N ALA A 216 1.36 -16.15 17.56
CA ALA A 216 1.38 -17.47 18.18
C ALA A 216 -0.04 -18.07 18.29
N GLY A 217 -1.03 -17.28 18.68
CA GLY A 217 -2.43 -17.68 18.71
C GLY A 217 -2.98 -18.07 17.34
N ILE A 218 -2.60 -17.33 16.30
CA ILE A 218 -2.98 -17.66 14.90
C ILE A 218 -2.34 -18.98 14.48
N LEU A 219 -1.03 -19.14 14.70
CA LEU A 219 -0.32 -20.39 14.34
C LEU A 219 -0.89 -21.60 15.07
N PHE A 220 -1.23 -21.46 16.35
CA PHE A 220 -1.90 -22.52 17.12
C PHE A 220 -3.29 -22.84 16.56
N LYS A 221 -4.07 -21.82 16.18
CA LYS A 221 -5.39 -21.99 15.55
C LYS A 221 -5.28 -22.74 14.22
N LEU A 222 -4.35 -22.36 13.35
CA LEU A 222 -4.11 -23.04 12.06
C LEU A 222 -3.68 -24.49 12.28
N TRP A 223 -2.76 -24.75 13.20
CA TRP A 223 -2.35 -26.11 13.58
C TRP A 223 -3.53 -26.94 14.08
N ARG A 224 -4.35 -26.42 14.98
CA ARG A 224 -5.54 -27.13 15.51
C ARG A 224 -6.57 -27.45 14.42
N LYS A 225 -6.65 -26.63 13.38
CA LYS A 225 -7.53 -26.84 12.23
C LYS A 225 -6.90 -27.72 11.14
N GLY A 226 -5.67 -28.21 11.35
CA GLY A 226 -4.96 -29.03 10.40
C GLY A 226 -4.51 -28.31 9.13
N VAL A 227 -4.44 -26.98 9.14
CA VAL A 227 -4.03 -26.17 7.99
C VAL A 227 -2.51 -26.31 7.77
N PRO A 228 -2.07 -26.87 6.62
CA PRO A 228 -0.65 -27.01 6.31
C PRO A 228 0.01 -25.64 6.10
N LEU A 229 1.13 -25.40 6.79
CA LEU A 229 2.00 -24.25 6.57
C LEU A 229 3.29 -24.71 5.90
N ARG A 230 3.48 -24.36 4.62
CA ARG A 230 4.63 -24.80 3.82
C ARG A 230 5.51 -23.62 3.46
N PHE A 231 6.78 -23.75 3.83
CA PHE A 231 7.84 -22.79 3.49
C PHE A 231 8.48 -23.18 2.15
N SER A 232 9.25 -22.26 1.57
CA SER A 232 9.88 -22.42 0.25
C SER A 232 8.87 -22.88 -0.81
N THR A 233 7.71 -22.23 -0.84
CA THR A 233 6.60 -22.59 -1.73
C THR A 233 5.97 -21.34 -2.31
N ILE A 234 5.75 -21.31 -3.64
CA ILE A 234 5.08 -20.21 -4.34
C ILE A 234 3.93 -20.73 -5.21
N VAL A 235 3.01 -19.83 -5.57
CA VAL A 235 2.02 -20.09 -6.61
C VAL A 235 2.68 -19.91 -7.98
N THR A 236 2.40 -20.84 -8.90
CA THR A 236 2.95 -20.80 -10.27
C THR A 236 1.87 -20.69 -11.33
N ARG A 237 0.65 -21.18 -11.06
CA ARG A 237 -0.44 -21.17 -12.03
C ARG A 237 -1.79 -21.28 -11.35
N VAL A 238 -2.79 -20.65 -11.96
CA VAL A 238 -4.21 -20.84 -11.64
C VAL A 238 -4.96 -21.21 -12.90
N GLN A 239 -5.91 -22.10 -12.78
CA GLN A 239 -6.77 -22.59 -13.86
C GLN A 239 -8.23 -22.55 -13.44
N GLY A 240 -9.11 -22.33 -14.41
CA GLY A 240 -10.56 -22.35 -14.28
C GLY A 240 -11.22 -21.69 -15.49
N LYS A 241 -12.51 -21.86 -15.65
CA LYS A 241 -13.28 -21.30 -16.78
C LYS A 241 -13.84 -19.90 -16.44
N GLU A 242 -14.68 -19.83 -15.43
CA GLU A 242 -15.32 -18.59 -14.99
C GLU A 242 -14.67 -17.99 -13.72
N GLY A 243 -13.86 -18.77 -13.03
CA GLY A 243 -13.17 -18.43 -11.81
C GLY A 243 -12.12 -19.44 -11.45
N VAL A 244 -11.55 -19.30 -10.26
CA VAL A 244 -10.56 -20.25 -9.74
C VAL A 244 -11.19 -21.62 -9.52
N GLU A 245 -10.63 -22.66 -10.14
CA GLU A 245 -10.99 -24.08 -9.91
C GLU A 245 -9.78 -24.87 -9.41
N ARG A 246 -8.57 -24.52 -9.85
CA ARG A 246 -7.33 -25.21 -9.49
C ARG A 246 -6.19 -24.22 -9.32
N VAL A 247 -5.48 -24.33 -8.21
CA VAL A 247 -4.24 -23.61 -7.92
C VAL A 247 -3.07 -24.58 -7.94
N THR A 248 -2.00 -24.21 -8.62
CA THR A 248 -0.73 -24.97 -8.65
C THR A 248 0.31 -24.23 -7.82
N LEU A 249 0.88 -24.95 -6.87
CA LEU A 249 1.99 -24.49 -6.03
C LEU A 249 3.23 -25.32 -6.37
N SER A 250 4.42 -24.69 -6.33
CA SER A 250 5.70 -25.37 -6.48
C SER A 250 6.64 -25.05 -5.34
N SER A 251 7.48 -26.01 -4.97
CA SER A 251 8.62 -25.72 -4.08
C SER A 251 9.64 -24.87 -4.81
N VAL A 252 10.38 -24.05 -4.06
CA VAL A 252 11.39 -23.15 -4.62
C VAL A 252 12.72 -23.28 -3.90
N ASP A 253 13.79 -22.91 -4.61
CA ASP A 253 15.11 -22.74 -4.03
C ASP A 253 15.23 -21.44 -3.21
N THR A 254 16.45 -21.13 -2.76
CA THR A 254 16.73 -19.91 -1.99
C THR A 254 16.53 -18.62 -2.80
N ASN A 255 16.52 -18.70 -4.12
CA ASN A 255 16.30 -17.58 -5.04
C ASN A 255 14.85 -17.49 -5.52
N TRP A 256 13.95 -18.30 -4.97
CA TRP A 256 12.55 -18.45 -5.35
C TRP A 256 12.34 -18.97 -6.79
N ALA A 257 13.35 -19.63 -7.37
CA ALA A 257 13.19 -20.35 -8.62
C ALA A 257 12.43 -21.66 -8.38
N SER A 258 11.39 -21.93 -9.16
CA SER A 258 10.57 -23.14 -9.06
C SER A 258 11.40 -24.39 -9.31
N LEU A 259 11.24 -25.40 -8.47
CA LEU A 259 11.88 -26.70 -8.60
C LEU A 259 10.96 -27.63 -9.41
N PRO A 260 11.39 -28.10 -10.60
CA PRO A 260 10.58 -28.99 -11.43
C PRO A 260 10.21 -30.29 -10.70
N GLY A 261 8.99 -30.80 -10.95
CA GLY A 261 8.51 -32.06 -10.37
C GLY A 261 8.06 -31.92 -8.90
N THR A 262 7.93 -30.70 -8.38
CA THR A 262 7.43 -30.44 -7.02
C THR A 262 6.04 -29.83 -6.99
N GLU A 263 5.38 -29.78 -8.13
CA GLU A 263 4.07 -29.19 -8.32
C GLU A 263 3.01 -29.92 -7.48
N ARG A 264 2.20 -29.13 -6.78
CA ARG A 264 1.01 -29.59 -6.05
C ARG A 264 -0.21 -28.84 -6.54
N HIS A 265 -1.29 -29.56 -6.68
CA HIS A 265 -2.55 -29.00 -7.18
C HIS A 265 -3.62 -29.02 -6.09
N HIS A 266 -4.27 -27.89 -5.91
CA HIS A 266 -5.38 -27.74 -4.98
C HIS A 266 -6.65 -27.35 -5.73
N ILE A 267 -7.75 -28.07 -5.46
CA ILE A 267 -9.08 -27.74 -5.99
C ILE A 267 -9.75 -26.77 -5.00
N VAL A 268 -9.79 -25.52 -5.37
CA VAL A 268 -10.28 -24.42 -4.53
C VAL A 268 -11.00 -23.38 -5.40
N ASP A 269 -11.80 -22.54 -4.76
CA ASP A 269 -12.54 -21.45 -5.38
C ASP A 269 -11.96 -20.05 -5.05
N GLY A 270 -10.89 -19.99 -4.25
CA GLY A 270 -10.20 -18.77 -3.89
C GLY A 270 -8.70 -18.89 -3.74
N LEU A 271 -7.98 -17.87 -4.19
CA LEU A 271 -6.53 -17.72 -3.97
C LEU A 271 -6.25 -16.34 -3.38
N ALA A 272 -5.64 -16.30 -2.19
CA ALA A 272 -5.12 -15.09 -1.58
C ALA A 272 -3.64 -14.89 -1.88
N ILE A 273 -3.25 -13.76 -2.49
CA ILE A 273 -1.86 -13.41 -2.80
C ILE A 273 -1.37 -12.35 -1.83
N GLY A 274 -0.25 -12.61 -1.13
CA GLY A 274 0.29 -11.70 -0.13
C GLY A 274 1.82 -11.67 -0.13
N TYR A 275 2.46 -11.21 -1.21
CA TYR A 275 3.92 -11.14 -1.31
C TYR A 275 4.52 -9.85 -0.73
N GLY A 276 3.73 -8.81 -0.54
CA GLY A 276 4.19 -7.52 -0.01
C GLY A 276 3.21 -6.40 -0.29
N LEU A 277 3.68 -5.19 -0.03
CA LEU A 277 2.96 -3.94 -0.28
C LEU A 277 3.83 -3.00 -1.12
N LEU A 278 3.19 -2.11 -1.88
CA LEU A 278 3.83 -1.03 -2.64
C LEU A 278 3.39 0.32 -2.06
N ALA A 279 4.34 1.25 -1.94
CA ALA A 279 4.07 2.60 -1.48
C ALA A 279 3.21 3.37 -2.50
N SER A 280 2.15 4.04 -2.03
CA SER A 280 1.29 4.87 -2.89
C SER A 280 1.90 6.25 -3.07
N THR A 281 2.69 6.41 -4.13
CA THR A 281 3.50 7.62 -4.38
C THR A 281 3.02 8.45 -5.58
N GLU A 282 1.93 8.06 -6.24
CA GLU A 282 1.48 8.66 -7.48
C GLU A 282 1.18 10.16 -7.32
N LEU A 283 0.47 10.53 -6.23
CA LEU A 283 0.15 11.93 -5.95
C LEU A 283 1.40 12.76 -5.66
N ALA A 284 2.35 12.21 -4.91
CA ALA A 284 3.62 12.88 -4.62
C ALA A 284 4.48 13.05 -5.89
N ARG A 285 4.54 12.02 -6.75
CA ARG A 285 5.24 12.11 -8.04
C ARG A 285 4.59 13.10 -8.99
N GLN A 286 3.26 13.15 -9.02
CA GLN A 286 2.53 14.12 -9.85
C GLN A 286 2.75 15.56 -9.33
N ALA A 287 2.87 15.74 -8.01
CA ALA A 287 3.24 17.01 -7.42
C ALA A 287 4.69 17.43 -7.70
N GLY A 288 5.54 16.54 -8.24
CA GLY A 288 6.95 16.80 -8.50
C GLY A 288 7.90 16.47 -7.35
N CYS A 289 7.45 15.75 -6.33
CA CYS A 289 8.33 15.28 -5.25
C CYS A 289 9.34 14.26 -5.76
N SER A 290 10.59 14.33 -5.25
CA SER A 290 11.61 13.33 -5.52
C SER A 290 11.25 11.98 -4.91
N VAL A 291 11.61 10.90 -5.62
CA VAL A 291 11.42 9.52 -5.16
C VAL A 291 12.69 8.71 -5.38
N ASN A 292 12.92 7.72 -4.53
CA ASN A 292 13.99 6.75 -4.69
C ASN A 292 13.45 5.31 -4.72
N TRP A 293 14.26 4.38 -5.22
CA TRP A 293 13.91 2.96 -5.28
C TRP A 293 14.40 2.22 -4.04
N ASN A 294 13.47 1.65 -3.28
CA ASN A 294 13.76 0.82 -2.12
C ASN A 294 12.88 -0.46 -2.15
N PRO A 295 13.40 -1.58 -2.68
CA PRO A 295 12.62 -2.81 -2.86
C PRO A 295 12.13 -3.43 -1.55
N GLU A 296 12.85 -3.24 -0.43
CA GLU A 296 12.46 -3.74 0.88
C GLU A 296 11.34 -2.91 1.53
N ARG A 297 11.13 -1.69 1.03
CA ARG A 297 10.19 -0.70 1.58
C ARG A 297 9.01 -0.38 0.66
N GLY A 298 8.74 -1.24 -0.32
CA GLY A 298 7.58 -1.07 -1.21
C GLY A 298 7.87 -0.34 -2.52
N GLY A 299 9.07 -0.45 -3.03
CA GLY A 299 9.45 0.02 -4.36
C GLY A 299 9.83 1.50 -4.40
N TRP A 300 9.15 2.30 -5.21
CA TRP A 300 9.37 3.75 -5.25
C TRP A 300 8.79 4.42 -4.01
N VAL A 301 9.64 5.07 -3.21
CA VAL A 301 9.28 5.77 -1.99
C VAL A 301 9.62 7.26 -2.10
N VAL A 302 8.86 8.12 -1.41
CA VAL A 302 9.06 9.57 -1.45
C VAL A 302 10.25 9.97 -0.59
N ASP A 303 11.16 10.76 -1.14
CA ASP A 303 12.28 11.34 -0.41
C ASP A 303 11.80 12.41 0.57
N HIS A 304 12.37 12.40 1.77
CA HIS A 304 12.07 13.37 2.80
C HIS A 304 13.28 13.64 3.70
N ASP A 305 13.30 14.82 4.29
CA ASP A 305 14.29 15.17 5.32
C ASP A 305 13.90 14.65 6.71
N ASP A 306 14.67 14.99 7.72
CA ASP A 306 14.48 14.61 9.12
C ASP A 306 13.30 15.34 9.81
N THR A 307 12.60 16.20 9.08
CA THR A 307 11.35 16.88 9.47
C THR A 307 10.13 16.34 8.72
N MET A 308 10.29 15.29 7.90
CA MET A 308 9.29 14.71 7.01
C MET A 308 8.87 15.62 5.85
N ARG A 309 9.65 16.68 5.55
CA ARG A 309 9.44 17.55 4.40
C ARG A 309 10.05 16.90 3.15
N THR A 310 9.33 16.95 2.03
CA THR A 310 9.79 16.44 0.74
C THR A 310 10.82 17.37 0.08
N SER A 311 11.21 17.08 -1.16
CA SER A 311 12.03 18.00 -1.98
C SER A 311 11.33 19.34 -2.27
N LEU A 312 10.02 19.44 -1.98
CA LEU A 312 9.22 20.66 -2.16
C LEU A 312 8.91 21.28 -0.79
N GLU A 313 9.09 22.61 -0.68
CA GLU A 313 9.02 23.34 0.58
C GLU A 313 7.66 23.24 1.31
N HIS A 314 6.58 23.18 0.55
CA HIS A 314 5.22 23.20 1.09
C HIS A 314 4.61 21.81 1.25
N ILE A 315 5.31 20.74 0.83
CA ILE A 315 4.79 19.37 0.83
C ILE A 315 5.57 18.50 1.82
N TYR A 316 4.81 17.86 2.69
CA TYR A 316 5.29 16.88 3.67
C TYR A 316 4.76 15.49 3.30
N VAL A 317 5.44 14.46 3.79
CA VAL A 317 5.02 13.08 3.58
C VAL A 317 5.13 12.30 4.89
N ALA A 318 4.20 11.37 5.15
CA ALA A 318 4.28 10.49 6.32
C ALA A 318 3.55 9.16 6.09
N GLY A 319 3.99 8.13 6.79
CA GLY A 319 3.45 6.78 6.67
C GLY A 319 4.04 6.01 5.49
N GLU A 320 3.29 5.09 4.95
CA GLU A 320 3.76 4.15 3.95
C GLU A 320 4.33 4.77 2.65
N PRO A 321 3.96 5.99 2.21
CA PRO A 321 4.64 6.63 1.06
C PRO A 321 6.13 6.90 1.29
N CYS A 322 6.58 6.99 2.55
CA CYS A 322 8.00 7.09 2.94
C CYS A 322 8.71 5.73 2.97
N GLY A 323 7.98 4.67 2.67
CA GLY A 323 8.41 3.27 2.75
C GLY A 323 7.53 2.47 3.68
N VAL A 324 7.14 1.29 3.21
CA VAL A 324 6.28 0.34 3.95
C VAL A 324 6.96 -0.06 5.25
N ALA A 325 6.33 0.26 6.39
CA ALA A 325 6.93 0.11 7.71
C ALA A 325 5.94 -0.22 8.84
N GLY A 326 4.64 -0.26 8.50
CA GLY A 326 3.56 -0.61 9.41
C GLY A 326 3.00 0.56 10.21
N ALA A 327 1.87 0.28 10.88
CA ALA A 327 1.02 1.31 11.48
C ALA A 327 1.71 2.12 12.61
N GLU A 328 2.60 1.51 13.37
CA GLU A 328 3.32 2.20 14.45
C GLU A 328 4.30 3.23 13.89
N MET A 329 5.08 2.85 12.87
CA MET A 329 5.94 3.78 12.14
C MET A 329 5.13 4.90 11.52
N ALA A 330 4.03 4.58 10.85
CA ALA A 330 3.13 5.57 10.25
C ALA A 330 2.61 6.57 11.29
N HIS A 331 2.20 6.09 12.48
CA HIS A 331 1.79 6.96 13.59
C HIS A 331 2.94 7.88 14.07
N CYS A 332 4.15 7.32 14.25
CA CYS A 332 5.32 8.11 14.68
C CYS A 332 5.74 9.15 13.62
N GLN A 333 5.73 8.79 12.34
CA GLN A 333 6.01 9.70 11.24
C GLN A 333 4.95 10.81 11.14
N GLY A 334 3.66 10.47 11.29
CA GLY A 334 2.58 11.45 11.35
C GLY A 334 2.76 12.45 12.49
N ARG A 335 3.20 11.96 13.67
CA ARG A 335 3.52 12.82 14.80
C ARG A 335 4.68 13.76 14.49
N LEU A 336 5.73 13.28 13.85
CA LEU A 336 6.89 14.09 13.47
C LEU A 336 6.51 15.12 12.40
N ALA A 337 5.79 14.71 11.34
CA ALA A 337 5.30 15.61 10.30
C ALA A 337 4.38 16.70 10.86
N GLY A 338 3.39 16.30 11.67
CA GLY A 338 2.47 17.26 12.31
C GLY A 338 3.20 18.26 13.19
N THR A 339 4.15 17.80 14.01
CA THR A 339 4.97 18.68 14.85
C THR A 339 5.81 19.66 14.00
N SER A 340 6.41 19.17 12.90
CA SER A 340 7.23 19.99 12.00
C SER A 340 6.41 21.03 11.24
N ILE A 341 5.21 20.65 10.79
CA ILE A 341 4.26 21.55 10.12
C ILE A 341 3.80 22.65 11.08
N VAL A 342 3.41 22.27 12.31
CA VAL A 342 3.02 23.25 13.33
C VAL A 342 4.15 24.22 13.63
N ALA A 343 5.38 23.73 13.81
CA ALA A 343 6.54 24.60 14.06
C ALA A 343 6.82 25.57 12.89
N ALA A 344 6.57 25.14 11.64
CA ALA A 344 6.74 25.99 10.46
C ALA A 344 5.65 27.07 10.33
N LEU A 345 4.41 26.83 10.80
CA LEU A 345 3.28 27.75 10.69
C LEU A 345 3.03 28.53 11.99
N ARG A 346 3.48 28.03 13.14
CA ARG A 346 3.36 28.62 14.47
C ARG A 346 4.69 28.56 15.19
N PRO A 347 5.62 29.47 14.93
CA PRO A 347 6.97 29.47 15.54
C PRO A 347 6.96 29.48 17.08
N ASP A 348 5.92 30.04 17.69
CA ASP A 348 5.74 30.14 19.15
C ASP A 348 5.20 28.83 19.77
N SER A 349 4.97 27.79 18.99
CA SER A 349 4.46 26.51 19.48
C SER A 349 5.47 25.82 20.40
N THR A 350 4.98 25.29 21.52
CA THR A 350 5.79 24.51 22.49
C THR A 350 5.95 23.03 22.08
N LEU A 351 5.42 22.62 20.92
CA LEU A 351 5.54 21.23 20.46
C LEU A 351 6.99 20.85 20.18
N SER A 352 7.45 19.76 20.83
CA SER A 352 8.85 19.32 20.74
C SER A 352 9.04 18.21 19.70
N ALA A 353 9.75 18.51 18.63
CA ALA A 353 10.18 17.51 17.65
C ALA A 353 11.09 16.43 18.26
N ILE A 354 11.79 16.73 19.37
CA ILE A 354 12.67 15.76 20.06
C ILE A 354 11.89 14.54 20.54
N SER A 355 10.70 14.76 21.12
CA SER A 355 9.86 13.64 21.58
C SER A 355 9.35 12.79 20.42
N ALA A 356 8.99 13.42 19.29
CA ALA A 356 8.54 12.73 18.09
C ALA A 356 9.68 11.91 17.45
N ARG A 357 10.88 12.48 17.33
CA ARG A 357 12.07 11.77 16.84
C ARG A 357 12.46 10.58 17.72
N ARG A 358 12.37 10.71 19.05
CA ARG A 358 12.63 9.59 19.98
C ARG A 358 11.62 8.45 19.78
N ALA A 359 10.34 8.77 19.59
CA ALA A 359 9.31 7.76 19.34
C ALA A 359 9.58 7.02 18.02
N LEU A 360 9.91 7.77 16.95
CA LEU A 360 10.29 7.22 15.64
C LEU A 360 11.52 6.29 15.76
N GLY A 361 12.55 6.71 16.49
CA GLY A 361 13.75 5.91 16.71
C GLY A 361 13.49 4.60 17.45
N ARG A 362 12.47 4.54 18.31
CA ARG A 362 12.07 3.30 19.02
C ARG A 362 11.28 2.34 18.12
N ALA A 363 10.45 2.86 17.22
CA ALA A 363 9.67 2.05 16.29
C ALA A 363 10.50 1.49 15.13
N LYS A 364 11.59 2.18 14.75
CA LYS A 364 12.42 1.85 13.58
C LYS A 364 13.01 0.43 13.61
N PRO A 365 13.62 -0.08 14.70
CA PRO A 365 14.24 -1.41 14.70
C PRO A 365 13.25 -2.55 14.38
N PHE A 366 12.03 -2.48 14.89
CA PHE A 366 10.99 -3.44 14.55
C PHE A 366 10.62 -3.37 13.07
N ALA A 367 10.39 -2.16 12.55
CA ALA A 367 10.04 -1.95 11.16
C ALA A 367 11.16 -2.39 10.20
N ASP A 368 12.42 -2.13 10.53
CA ASP A 368 13.58 -2.58 9.77
C ASP A 368 13.67 -4.11 9.74
N THR A 369 13.48 -4.76 10.90
CA THR A 369 13.48 -6.22 11.00
C THR A 369 12.37 -6.82 10.12
N VAL A 370 11.15 -6.29 10.18
CA VAL A 370 10.03 -6.77 9.35
C VAL A 370 10.32 -6.56 7.87
N ALA A 371 10.84 -5.40 7.47
CA ALA A 371 11.15 -5.11 6.07
C ALA A 371 12.18 -6.09 5.52
N THR A 372 13.31 -6.28 6.19
CA THR A 372 14.36 -7.22 5.76
C THR A 372 13.86 -8.67 5.75
N PHE A 373 13.11 -9.06 6.80
CA PHE A 373 12.64 -10.45 6.93
C PHE A 373 11.61 -10.84 5.88
N PHE A 374 10.77 -9.91 5.45
CA PHE A 374 9.64 -10.18 4.57
C PHE A 374 9.76 -9.52 3.20
N ALA A 375 10.94 -9.01 2.86
CA ALA A 375 11.23 -8.44 1.54
C ALA A 375 10.88 -9.42 0.42
N PRO A 376 10.04 -9.02 -0.56
CA PRO A 376 9.73 -9.87 -1.70
C PRO A 376 10.93 -9.93 -2.67
N ARG A 377 11.15 -11.08 -3.29
CA ARG A 377 12.10 -11.20 -4.41
C ARG A 377 11.38 -10.86 -5.71
N LEU A 378 11.32 -9.57 -6.03
CA LEU A 378 10.57 -9.05 -7.18
C LEU A 378 11.07 -9.59 -8.52
N ASP A 379 12.38 -9.82 -8.64
CA ASP A 379 13.02 -10.43 -9.80
C ASP A 379 12.55 -11.87 -10.07
N ALA A 380 12.41 -12.65 -9.00
CA ALA A 380 11.90 -14.02 -9.08
C ALA A 380 10.39 -14.04 -9.37
N LEU A 381 9.62 -13.17 -8.72
CA LEU A 381 8.17 -13.07 -8.93
C LEU A 381 7.84 -12.62 -10.36
N THR A 382 8.64 -11.75 -10.97
CA THR A 382 8.43 -11.31 -12.35
C THR A 382 8.65 -12.46 -13.35
N LYS A 383 9.54 -13.41 -13.05
CA LYS A 383 9.81 -14.59 -13.89
C LYS A 383 8.66 -15.63 -13.89
N LEU A 384 7.66 -15.48 -13.04
CA LEU A 384 6.46 -16.33 -13.05
C LEU A 384 5.57 -16.07 -14.26
N ALA A 385 5.62 -14.86 -14.84
CA ALA A 385 4.89 -14.52 -16.04
C ALA A 385 5.51 -15.18 -17.27
N ASP A 386 4.73 -15.99 -17.98
CA ASP A 386 5.05 -16.47 -19.33
C ASP A 386 4.66 -15.41 -20.40
N SER A 387 4.96 -15.67 -21.68
CA SER A 387 4.69 -14.73 -22.78
C SER A 387 3.21 -14.33 -22.89
N GLU A 388 2.30 -15.25 -22.55
CA GLU A 388 0.85 -15.05 -22.64
C GLU A 388 0.27 -14.41 -21.36
N THR A 389 1.05 -14.30 -20.30
CA THR A 389 0.57 -13.75 -19.04
C THR A 389 0.31 -12.25 -19.15
N LEU A 390 -0.92 -11.84 -18.88
CA LEU A 390 -1.28 -10.41 -18.78
C LEU A 390 -0.50 -9.76 -17.63
N ILE A 391 0.25 -8.70 -17.92
CA ILE A 391 0.92 -7.88 -16.90
C ILE A 391 0.19 -6.55 -16.67
N CYS A 392 -0.56 -6.07 -17.65
CA CYS A 392 -1.43 -4.91 -17.54
C CYS A 392 -2.89 -5.32 -17.80
N ARG A 393 -3.71 -5.43 -16.75
CA ARG A 393 -5.14 -5.82 -16.85
C ARG A 393 -6.02 -4.74 -17.49
N CYS A 394 -5.59 -3.47 -17.43
CA CYS A 394 -6.40 -2.35 -17.89
C CYS A 394 -6.32 -2.17 -19.41
N GLU A 395 -5.20 -2.56 -20.02
CA GLU A 395 -4.90 -2.39 -21.45
C GLU A 395 -4.57 -3.73 -22.12
N ASP A 396 -4.83 -4.84 -21.45
CA ASP A 396 -4.65 -6.21 -21.94
C ASP A 396 -3.25 -6.50 -22.52
N VAL A 397 -2.20 -5.93 -21.88
CA VAL A 397 -0.81 -6.09 -22.32
C VAL A 397 -0.18 -7.31 -21.66
N THR A 398 0.40 -8.21 -22.47
CA THR A 398 1.11 -9.40 -22.01
C THR A 398 2.59 -9.15 -21.76
N ALA A 399 3.24 -10.04 -21.01
CA ALA A 399 4.69 -10.01 -20.83
C ALA A 399 5.43 -10.19 -22.15
N GLY A 400 4.94 -11.07 -23.04
CA GLY A 400 5.48 -11.30 -24.38
C GLY A 400 5.52 -10.02 -25.23
N GLN A 401 4.42 -9.27 -25.27
CA GLN A 401 4.36 -8.01 -26.02
C GLN A 401 5.43 -7.00 -25.56
N VAL A 402 5.63 -6.88 -24.22
CA VAL A 402 6.67 -5.99 -23.69
C VAL A 402 8.07 -6.51 -24.02
N CYS A 403 8.34 -7.79 -23.85
CA CYS A 403 9.64 -8.40 -24.18
C CYS A 403 9.96 -8.28 -25.68
N ASP A 404 9.00 -8.51 -26.57
CA ASP A 404 9.17 -8.39 -28.02
C ASP A 404 9.43 -6.95 -28.44
N PHE A 405 8.73 -5.99 -27.83
CA PHE A 405 9.02 -4.57 -28.04
C PHE A 405 10.45 -4.22 -27.62
N LEU A 406 10.87 -4.66 -26.44
CA LEU A 406 12.22 -4.40 -25.94
C LEU A 406 13.30 -5.03 -26.84
N LYS A 407 13.12 -6.25 -27.33
CA LYS A 407 14.04 -6.91 -28.29
C LYS A 407 14.16 -6.16 -29.58
N LYS A 408 13.05 -5.64 -30.14
CA LYS A 408 13.02 -4.85 -31.38
C LYS A 408 13.64 -3.45 -31.21
N HIS A 409 13.67 -2.92 -29.98
CA HIS A 409 14.14 -1.57 -29.68
C HIS A 409 15.24 -1.57 -28.61
N PRO A 410 16.47 -2.02 -28.93
CA PRO A 410 17.54 -2.22 -27.93
C PRO A 410 18.01 -0.95 -27.21
N HIS A 411 17.72 0.22 -27.74
CA HIS A 411 18.01 1.52 -27.15
C HIS A 411 17.03 1.96 -26.04
N VAL A 412 15.88 1.29 -25.95
CA VAL A 412 14.86 1.63 -24.93
C VAL A 412 15.27 1.04 -23.59
N SER A 413 15.45 1.90 -22.57
CA SER A 413 15.79 1.52 -21.21
C SER A 413 14.85 2.11 -20.14
N SER A 414 13.84 2.88 -20.55
CA SER A 414 12.90 3.54 -19.64
C SER A 414 11.52 2.87 -19.67
N VAL A 415 10.92 2.72 -18.47
CA VAL A 415 9.52 2.25 -18.35
C VAL A 415 8.54 3.18 -19.05
N ASN A 416 8.82 4.48 -19.13
CA ASN A 416 7.96 5.44 -19.83
C ASN A 416 7.94 5.21 -21.34
N SER A 417 9.05 4.82 -21.95
CA SER A 417 9.10 4.44 -23.36
C SER A 417 8.25 3.18 -23.62
N VAL A 418 8.31 2.19 -22.73
CA VAL A 418 7.45 1.00 -22.80
C VAL A 418 5.98 1.39 -22.62
N LYS A 419 5.67 2.27 -21.64
CA LYS A 419 4.31 2.79 -21.43
C LYS A 419 3.74 3.41 -22.72
N LEU A 420 4.51 4.27 -23.39
CA LEU A 420 4.07 4.95 -24.61
C LEU A 420 3.86 3.98 -25.77
N ALA A 421 4.73 2.97 -25.93
CA ALA A 421 4.67 2.04 -27.03
C ALA A 421 3.63 0.92 -26.83
N CYS A 422 3.60 0.33 -25.63
CA CYS A 422 2.75 -0.82 -25.32
C CYS A 422 1.46 -0.44 -24.60
N ARG A 423 1.23 0.83 -24.25
CA ARG A 423 0.11 1.34 -23.47
C ARG A 423 0.04 0.83 -22.02
N SER A 424 1.00 0.01 -21.57
CA SER A 424 1.05 -0.47 -20.18
C SER A 424 1.09 0.69 -19.19
N GLY A 425 0.16 0.72 -18.22
CA GLY A 425 0.06 1.81 -17.25
C GLY A 425 -0.74 3.04 -17.70
N MET A 426 -1.38 3.00 -18.89
CA MET A 426 -2.26 4.09 -19.36
C MET A 426 -3.71 3.93 -18.94
N GLY A 427 -4.11 2.76 -18.52
CA GLY A 427 -5.48 2.48 -18.09
C GLY A 427 -5.84 3.06 -16.72
N PRO A 428 -7.06 2.80 -16.21
CA PRO A 428 -7.61 3.44 -15.00
C PRO A 428 -6.75 3.31 -13.74
N CYS A 429 -5.97 2.22 -13.58
CA CYS A 429 -5.11 2.06 -12.41
C CYS A 429 -3.84 2.91 -12.46
N GLN A 430 -3.55 3.58 -13.58
CA GLN A 430 -2.37 4.46 -13.77
C GLN A 430 -1.03 3.78 -13.41
N GLY A 431 -0.90 2.50 -13.77
CA GLY A 431 0.33 1.73 -13.56
C GLY A 431 0.50 1.07 -12.21
N ARG A 432 -0.44 1.21 -11.27
CA ARG A 432 -0.35 0.58 -9.93
C ARG A 432 -0.12 -0.94 -9.98
N TYR A 433 -0.72 -1.61 -10.98
CA TYR A 433 -0.57 -3.06 -11.13
C TYR A 433 0.65 -3.48 -11.95
N CYS A 434 1.04 -2.75 -12.99
CA CYS A 434 2.02 -3.22 -13.96
C CYS A 434 3.40 -2.55 -13.85
N GLN A 435 3.51 -1.36 -13.23
CA GLN A 435 4.75 -0.58 -13.24
C GLN A 435 5.98 -1.36 -12.77
N HIS A 436 5.88 -2.05 -11.62
CA HIS A 436 7.01 -2.79 -11.06
C HIS A 436 7.39 -3.99 -11.92
N THR A 437 6.41 -4.73 -12.48
CA THR A 437 6.67 -5.86 -13.39
C THR A 437 7.36 -5.37 -14.67
N VAL A 438 6.87 -4.28 -15.28
CA VAL A 438 7.50 -3.68 -16.47
C VAL A 438 8.91 -3.20 -16.15
N ALA A 439 9.14 -2.57 -14.99
CA ALA A 439 10.47 -2.13 -14.58
C ALA A 439 11.46 -3.29 -14.46
N HIS A 440 11.04 -4.41 -13.90
CA HIS A 440 11.88 -5.62 -13.81
C HIS A 440 12.11 -6.28 -15.18
N LEU A 441 11.13 -6.27 -16.10
CA LEU A 441 11.33 -6.75 -17.46
C LEU A 441 12.35 -5.90 -18.22
N VAL A 442 12.25 -4.57 -18.12
CA VAL A 442 13.24 -3.64 -18.72
C VAL A 442 14.63 -3.85 -18.10
N SER A 443 14.70 -3.94 -16.76
CA SER A 443 15.93 -4.18 -16.02
C SER A 443 16.62 -5.48 -16.48
N ALA A 444 15.88 -6.56 -16.58
CA ALA A 444 16.38 -7.86 -17.00
C ALA A 444 16.86 -7.86 -18.47
N GLU A 445 16.08 -7.28 -19.39
CA GLU A 445 16.40 -7.25 -20.83
C GLU A 445 17.60 -6.34 -21.13
N ARG A 446 17.79 -5.28 -20.33
CA ARG A 446 18.88 -4.31 -20.50
C ARG A 446 20.08 -4.54 -19.60
N ASN A 447 19.98 -5.49 -18.67
CA ASN A 447 21.01 -5.73 -17.64
C ASN A 447 21.40 -4.46 -16.89
N ILE A 448 20.40 -3.67 -16.48
CA ILE A 448 20.54 -2.45 -15.68
C ILE A 448 19.81 -2.58 -14.36
N ALA A 449 20.16 -1.77 -13.37
CA ALA A 449 19.43 -1.77 -12.10
C ALA A 449 18.01 -1.21 -12.28
N VAL A 450 17.04 -1.70 -11.49
CA VAL A 450 15.63 -1.30 -11.59
C VAL A 450 15.44 0.21 -11.40
N ASN A 451 16.20 0.83 -10.51
CA ASN A 451 16.15 2.29 -10.31
C ASN A 451 16.52 3.09 -11.58
N GLN A 452 17.32 2.53 -12.48
CA GLN A 452 17.71 3.16 -13.73
C GLN A 452 16.60 3.09 -14.80
N THR A 453 15.61 2.21 -14.65
CA THR A 453 14.47 2.14 -15.56
C THR A 453 13.48 3.28 -15.36
N GLY A 454 13.53 3.98 -14.21
CA GLY A 454 12.65 5.04 -13.81
C GLY A 454 11.28 4.54 -13.31
N ALA A 455 10.47 5.48 -12.82
CA ALA A 455 9.06 5.26 -12.51
C ALA A 455 8.19 5.77 -13.66
N TYR A 456 6.95 5.28 -13.80
CA TYR A 456 5.98 5.90 -14.70
C TYR A 456 5.74 7.35 -14.31
N THR A 457 5.78 8.27 -15.26
CA THR A 457 5.38 9.66 -15.04
C THR A 457 3.92 9.68 -14.60
N ALA A 458 3.66 10.17 -13.40
CA ALA A 458 2.31 10.37 -12.90
C ALA A 458 1.73 11.66 -13.48
N GLN A 459 0.52 11.59 -14.01
CA GLN A 459 -0.21 12.70 -14.61
C GLN A 459 -1.48 12.96 -13.80
N ALA A 460 -1.91 14.22 -13.74
CA ALA A 460 -3.25 14.54 -13.23
C ALA A 460 -4.30 14.24 -14.34
N PRO A 461 -5.41 13.59 -14.00
CA PRO A 461 -5.78 13.04 -12.69
C PRO A 461 -5.02 11.73 -12.39
N VAL A 462 -4.47 11.61 -11.17
CA VAL A 462 -3.76 10.39 -10.74
C VAL A 462 -4.68 9.21 -10.45
N LYS A 463 -5.97 9.44 -10.45
CA LYS A 463 -7.05 8.43 -10.30
C LYS A 463 -8.20 8.77 -11.24
N PRO A 464 -8.98 7.77 -11.68
CA PRO A 464 -10.18 8.04 -12.48
C PRO A 464 -11.15 8.93 -11.72
N ILE A 465 -11.62 9.98 -12.40
CA ILE A 465 -12.66 10.88 -11.92
C ILE A 465 -13.71 11.08 -13.01
N PRO A 466 -14.96 11.45 -12.65
CA PRO A 466 -15.98 11.77 -13.64
C PRO A 466 -15.53 12.92 -14.56
N LEU A 467 -15.75 12.77 -15.87
CA LEU A 467 -15.37 13.81 -16.83
C LEU A 467 -16.08 15.15 -16.56
N ALA A 468 -17.34 15.10 -16.11
CA ALA A 468 -18.09 16.28 -15.71
C ALA A 468 -17.38 17.09 -14.62
N SER A 469 -16.69 16.40 -13.69
CA SER A 469 -15.94 17.02 -12.62
C SER A 469 -14.70 17.79 -13.12
N LEU A 470 -14.09 17.36 -14.25
CA LEU A 470 -13.00 18.09 -14.89
C LEU A 470 -13.48 19.37 -15.61
N ALA A 471 -14.66 19.32 -16.22
CA ALA A 471 -15.21 20.45 -16.94
C ALA A 471 -15.47 21.67 -16.02
N LEU A 472 -15.60 21.44 -14.72
CA LEU A 472 -15.77 22.50 -13.72
C LEU A 472 -14.44 23.17 -13.31
N VAL A 473 -13.30 22.57 -13.67
CA VAL A 473 -11.94 23.08 -13.36
C VAL A 473 -11.47 24.13 -14.39
N GLN A 474 -12.07 24.14 -15.56
CA GLN A 474 -11.70 25.07 -16.63
C GLN A 474 -12.58 26.32 -16.60
N GLN A 475 -12.26 27.27 -15.76
CA GLN A 475 -12.60 28.69 -16.04
C GLN A 475 -11.98 29.60 -14.96
N ASP A 476 -10.71 29.97 -15.16
CA ASP A 476 -10.22 31.36 -15.00
C ASP A 476 -8.91 31.56 -15.76
#